data_c3e3f580c867c3e8a48819eb64b3d849
#
_entry.id   c3e3f580c867c3e8a48819eb64b3d849
#
_cell.length_a   1.000
_cell.length_b   1.000
_cell.length_c   1.000
_cell.angle_alpha   90.00
_cell.angle_beta   90.00
_cell.angle_gamma   90.00
#
_symmetry.space_group_name_H-M   'P 1'
#
loop_
_entity.id
_entity.type
_entity.pdbx_description
1 polymer ?
#
loop_
_entity_poly.entity_id
_entity_poly.type
_entity_poly.pdbx_seq_one_letter_code
_entity_poly.pdbx_strand_id
1 'polypeptide(L)'
;MRDSNLFDLLLWVMRLRRRVRVTGASMFPLLQAGDEVLVDMRAFRRHPPRVGDVVIVRHPHRAELKMVKRVTAVFPDNQYHVTGDNPAASTDSRDFGAVTLEHILGRVTSRFGPSVKSAQEH
;
A
#
# COMPACT_ATOMS: atom_id res chain seq x y z
N MET A 1 -27.34 16.95 14.95
CA MET A 1 -27.64 16.27 13.71
C MET A 1 -26.52 16.37 12.73
N ARG A 2 -26.20 17.55 12.35
CA ARG A 2 -25.18 17.72 11.33
C ARG A 2 -23.83 17.23 11.76
N ASP A 3 -23.45 17.52 13.00
CA ASP A 3 -22.16 17.07 13.50
C ASP A 3 -22.11 15.56 13.58
N SER A 4 -23.22 14.97 13.96
CA SER A 4 -23.35 13.54 14.03
C SER A 4 -23.22 12.92 12.63
N ASN A 5 -23.82 13.53 11.61
CA ASN A 5 -23.72 13.06 10.25
C ASN A 5 -22.29 13.12 9.73
N LEU A 6 -21.58 14.20 10.04
CA LEU A 6 -20.19 14.31 9.64
C LEU A 6 -19.33 13.27 10.32
N PHE A 7 -19.58 13.02 11.59
CA PHE A 7 -18.84 12.01 12.33
C PHE A 7 -19.09 10.63 11.77
N ASP A 8 -20.36 10.33 11.46
CA ASP A 8 -20.74 9.05 10.87
C ASP A 8 -20.09 8.87 9.52
N LEU A 9 -20.06 9.91 8.70
CA LEU A 9 -19.40 9.84 7.40
C LEU A 9 -17.92 9.58 7.55
N LEU A 10 -17.29 10.26 8.50
CA LEU A 10 -15.87 10.07 8.75
C LEU A 10 -15.59 8.63 9.18
N LEU A 11 -16.40 8.09 10.08
CA LEU A 11 -16.24 6.71 10.50
C LEU A 11 -16.42 5.75 9.33
N TRP A 12 -17.40 6.04 8.47
CA TRP A 12 -17.63 5.19 7.31
C TRP A 12 -16.43 5.20 6.37
N VAL A 13 -15.87 6.37 6.11
CA VAL A 13 -14.67 6.50 5.27
C VAL A 13 -13.51 5.76 5.90
N MET A 14 -13.35 5.86 7.21
CA MET A 14 -12.25 5.15 7.89
C MET A 14 -12.40 3.64 7.81
N ARG A 15 -13.63 3.15 7.76
CA ARG A 15 -13.87 1.72 7.61
C ARG A 15 -13.46 1.18 6.26
N LEU A 16 -13.40 2.05 5.26
CA LEU A 16 -12.95 1.67 3.92
C LEU A 16 -11.43 1.58 3.85
N ARG A 17 -10.73 2.01 4.90
CA ARG A 17 -9.29 1.94 4.98
C ARG A 17 -8.89 0.77 5.85
N ARG A 18 -7.83 0.12 5.48
CA ARG A 18 -7.28 -0.97 6.26
C ARG A 18 -5.92 -0.57 6.79
N ARG A 19 -5.67 -0.87 8.06
CA ARG A 19 -4.36 -0.65 8.65
C ARG A 19 -3.49 -1.85 8.33
N VAL A 20 -2.30 -1.60 7.85
CA VAL A 20 -1.33 -2.64 7.53
C VAL A 20 0.00 -2.25 8.13
N ARG A 21 0.65 -3.19 8.81
CA ARG A 21 1.98 -2.97 9.35
C ARG A 21 3.01 -3.35 8.31
N VAL A 22 3.99 -2.46 8.13
CA VAL A 22 5.10 -2.70 7.22
C VAL A 22 6.08 -3.65 7.88
N THR A 23 6.45 -4.72 7.16
CA THR A 23 7.44 -5.67 7.64
C THR A 23 8.64 -5.68 6.75
N GLY A 24 9.66 -5.51 6.73
CA GLY A 24 10.76 -5.50 5.81
C GLY A 24 11.16 -4.11 5.42
N ALA A 25 12.17 -4.00 4.61
CA ALA A 25 12.82 -2.74 4.29
C ALA A 25 12.75 -2.38 2.82
N SER A 26 11.87 -3.01 2.04
CA SER A 26 11.84 -2.81 0.59
C SER A 26 11.43 -1.38 0.21
N MET A 27 10.70 -0.69 1.07
CA MET A 27 10.27 0.69 0.82
C MET A 27 11.06 1.71 1.62
N PHE A 28 12.14 1.31 2.26
CA PHE A 28 13.01 2.25 2.95
C PHE A 28 13.66 3.20 1.91
N PRO A 29 13.77 4.49 2.15
CA PRO A 29 13.51 5.15 3.43
C PRO A 29 12.09 5.67 3.60
N LEU A 30 11.21 5.54 2.60
CA LEU A 30 9.84 6.05 2.70
C LEU A 30 9.09 5.37 3.83
N LEU A 31 9.15 4.04 3.89
CA LEU A 31 8.50 3.25 4.91
C LEU A 31 9.54 2.38 5.59
N GLN A 32 9.43 2.27 6.90
CA GLN A 32 10.33 1.47 7.71
C GLN A 32 9.57 0.33 8.37
N ALA A 33 10.27 -0.75 8.66
CA ALA A 33 9.66 -1.86 9.38
C ALA A 33 9.05 -1.35 10.69
N GLY A 34 7.83 -1.75 10.97
CA GLY A 34 7.09 -1.30 12.13
C GLY A 34 6.15 -0.14 11.86
N ASP A 35 6.33 0.57 10.76
CA ASP A 35 5.37 1.61 10.37
C ASP A 35 4.02 0.98 10.09
N GLU A 36 2.98 1.75 10.35
CA GLU A 36 1.63 1.38 9.95
C GLU A 36 1.15 2.31 8.85
N VAL A 37 0.42 1.76 7.91
CA VAL A 37 -0.12 2.52 6.80
C VAL A 37 -1.62 2.29 6.71
N LEU A 38 -2.32 3.28 6.19
CA LEU A 38 -3.72 3.13 5.82
C LEU A 38 -3.78 2.82 4.35
N VAL A 39 -4.59 1.84 4.00
CA VAL A 39 -4.73 1.37 2.63
C VAL A 39 -6.18 1.54 2.21
N ASP A 40 -6.38 2.19 1.08
CA ASP A 40 -7.69 2.30 0.46
C ASP A 40 -7.89 1.11 -0.45
N MET A 41 -8.67 0.15 0.00
CA MET A 41 -8.90 -1.09 -0.74
C MET A 41 -9.83 -0.88 -1.94
N ARG A 42 -10.43 0.30 -2.07
CA ARG A 42 -11.34 0.62 -3.17
C ARG A 42 -10.80 1.67 -4.11
N ALA A 43 -9.55 2.08 -3.91
CA ALA A 43 -8.97 3.18 -4.68
C ALA A 43 -9.06 2.94 -6.19
N PHE A 44 -8.83 1.70 -6.60
CA PHE A 44 -8.72 1.39 -8.03
C PHE A 44 -10.04 0.99 -8.67
N ARG A 45 -11.13 1.16 -7.95
CA ARG A 45 -12.47 1.10 -8.56
C ARG A 45 -12.80 2.37 -9.32
N ARG A 46 -12.18 3.50 -8.93
CA ARG A 46 -12.44 4.79 -9.59
C ARG A 46 -11.40 5.10 -10.64
N HIS A 47 -10.14 4.83 -10.33
CA HIS A 47 -9.02 5.12 -11.19
C HIS A 47 -8.06 3.96 -11.16
N PRO A 48 -7.49 3.57 -12.29
CA PRO A 48 -6.45 2.54 -12.27
C PRO A 48 -5.21 3.06 -11.52
N PRO A 49 -4.34 2.16 -11.11
CA PRO A 49 -3.07 2.57 -10.51
C PRO A 49 -2.27 3.44 -11.47
N ARG A 50 -1.54 4.39 -10.90
CA ARG A 50 -0.70 5.33 -11.66
C ARG A 50 0.73 5.20 -11.20
N VAL A 51 1.65 5.56 -12.08
CA VAL A 51 3.06 5.64 -11.73
C VAL A 51 3.21 6.55 -10.51
N GLY A 52 3.93 6.06 -9.51
CA GLY A 52 4.13 6.78 -8.25
C GLY A 52 3.24 6.31 -7.12
N ASP A 53 2.14 5.62 -7.42
CA ASP A 53 1.28 5.09 -6.35
C ASP A 53 2.03 4.05 -5.54
N VAL A 54 1.88 4.13 -4.22
CA VAL A 54 2.36 3.09 -3.31
C VAL A 54 1.17 2.17 -3.05
N VAL A 55 1.37 0.90 -3.28
CA VAL A 55 0.27 -0.07 -3.32
C VAL A 55 0.59 -1.30 -2.49
N ILE A 56 -0.48 -1.99 -2.08
CA ILE A 56 -0.36 -3.33 -1.53
C ILE A 56 -0.53 -4.30 -2.68
N VAL A 57 0.44 -5.19 -2.86
CA VAL A 57 0.47 -6.14 -3.98
C VAL A 57 0.50 -7.54 -3.43
N ARG A 58 -0.33 -8.41 -3.98
CA ARG A 58 -0.22 -9.85 -3.73
C ARG A 58 0.81 -10.41 -4.70
N HIS A 59 1.72 -11.21 -4.18
CA HIS A 59 2.75 -11.83 -5.01
C HIS A 59 2.07 -12.70 -6.08
N PRO A 60 2.44 -12.57 -7.36
CA PRO A 60 1.72 -13.28 -8.43
C PRO A 60 1.87 -14.79 -8.37
N HIS A 61 2.91 -15.28 -7.72
CA HIS A 61 3.16 -16.73 -7.62
C HIS A 61 3.02 -17.27 -6.21
N ARG A 62 2.77 -16.40 -5.24
CA ARG A 62 2.62 -16.77 -3.83
C ARG A 62 1.48 -15.98 -3.25
N ALA A 63 0.27 -16.53 -3.39
CA ALA A 63 -0.95 -15.79 -3.07
C ALA A 63 -1.03 -15.33 -1.61
N GLU A 64 -0.35 -16.03 -0.71
CA GLU A 64 -0.37 -15.67 0.70
C GLU A 64 0.55 -14.49 1.03
N LEU A 65 1.42 -14.10 0.11
CA LEU A 65 2.41 -13.05 0.37
C LEU A 65 1.91 -11.72 -0.16
N LYS A 66 1.76 -10.75 0.74
CA LYS A 66 1.38 -9.38 0.40
C LYS A 66 2.56 -8.47 0.63
N MET A 67 2.76 -7.53 -0.28
CA MET A 67 3.93 -6.67 -0.26
C MET A 67 3.50 -5.23 -0.44
N VAL A 68 4.27 -4.28 0.08
CA VAL A 68 4.10 -2.86 -0.20
C VAL A 68 5.13 -2.48 -1.26
N LYS A 69 4.68 -1.92 -2.36
CA LYS A 69 5.55 -1.57 -3.48
C LYS A 69 5.09 -0.26 -4.11
N ARG A 70 5.90 0.28 -4.99
CA ARG A 70 5.55 1.47 -5.76
C ARG A 70 5.33 1.09 -7.21
N VAL A 71 4.28 1.62 -7.82
CA VAL A 71 4.05 1.46 -9.26
C VAL A 71 5.07 2.31 -9.99
N THR A 72 5.89 1.69 -10.82
CA THR A 72 6.93 2.38 -11.56
C THR A 72 6.68 2.42 -13.05
N ALA A 73 5.80 1.58 -13.56
CA ALA A 73 5.39 1.64 -14.97
C ALA A 73 4.00 1.06 -15.13
N VAL A 74 3.28 1.58 -16.10
CA VAL A 74 1.94 1.11 -16.45
C VAL A 74 1.99 0.69 -17.91
N PHE A 75 1.57 -0.53 -18.19
CA PHE A 75 1.59 -1.09 -19.54
C PHE A 75 0.16 -1.32 -20.02
N PRO A 76 -0.04 -1.53 -21.34
CA PRO A 76 -1.35 -1.92 -21.84
C PRO A 76 -1.87 -3.18 -21.17
N ASP A 77 -3.18 -3.39 -21.25
CA ASP A 77 -3.86 -4.59 -20.73
C ASP A 77 -3.76 -4.72 -19.22
N ASN A 78 -3.78 -3.56 -18.53
CA ASN A 78 -3.81 -3.53 -17.06
C ASN A 78 -2.64 -4.27 -16.43
N GLN A 79 -1.47 -4.07 -16.98
CA GLN A 79 -0.25 -4.64 -16.43
C GLN A 79 0.61 -3.55 -15.82
N TYR A 80 1.22 -3.86 -14.71
CA TYR A 80 1.91 -2.87 -13.88
C TYR A 80 3.24 -3.43 -13.42
N HIS A 81 4.25 -2.58 -13.50
CA HIS A 81 5.55 -2.89 -12.94
C HIS A 81 5.62 -2.26 -11.56
N VAL A 82 5.91 -3.05 -10.54
CA VAL A 82 5.97 -2.57 -9.16
C VAL A 82 7.35 -2.88 -8.58
N THR A 83 7.93 -1.91 -7.89
CA THR A 83 9.26 -2.06 -7.32
C THR A 83 9.30 -1.51 -5.91
N GLY A 84 10.23 -2.02 -5.13
CA GLY A 84 10.53 -1.43 -3.83
C GLY A 84 11.48 -0.26 -4.00
N ASP A 85 11.33 0.73 -3.15
CA ASP A 85 12.22 1.91 -3.15
C ASP A 85 13.63 1.54 -2.71
N ASN A 86 13.80 0.44 -2.02
CA ASN A 86 15.11 -0.04 -1.56
C ASN A 86 15.49 -1.29 -2.37
N PRO A 87 16.23 -1.14 -3.47
CA PRO A 87 16.52 -2.29 -4.35
C PRO A 87 17.29 -3.39 -3.64
N ALA A 88 18.12 -3.04 -2.67
CA ALA A 88 18.94 -4.03 -2.00
C ALA A 88 18.13 -4.99 -1.13
N ALA A 89 16.91 -4.60 -0.75
CA ALA A 89 16.08 -5.39 0.13
C ALA A 89 14.70 -5.70 -0.49
N SER A 90 14.60 -5.71 -1.81
CA SER A 90 13.31 -5.82 -2.46
C SER A 90 13.24 -7.00 -3.41
N THR A 91 12.18 -7.80 -3.27
CA THR A 91 11.74 -8.74 -4.29
C THR A 91 10.53 -8.11 -4.95
N ASP A 92 10.57 -7.89 -6.24
CA ASP A 92 9.53 -7.13 -6.93
C ASP A 92 9.46 -7.52 -8.41
N SER A 93 8.89 -6.64 -9.25
CA SER A 93 8.71 -6.94 -10.67
C SER A 93 10.02 -7.21 -11.41
N ARG A 94 11.16 -6.76 -10.86
CA ARG A 94 12.45 -7.12 -11.45
C ARG A 94 12.70 -8.61 -11.32
N ASP A 95 12.06 -9.27 -10.36
CA ASP A 95 12.20 -10.70 -10.12
C ASP A 95 11.04 -11.48 -10.70
N PHE A 96 9.79 -11.02 -10.49
CA PHE A 96 8.62 -11.82 -10.86
C PHE A 96 7.83 -11.25 -12.04
N GLY A 97 8.29 -10.14 -12.62
CA GLY A 97 7.64 -9.55 -13.80
C GLY A 97 6.49 -8.64 -13.45
N ALA A 98 5.76 -8.21 -14.47
CA ALA A 98 4.62 -7.33 -14.29
C ALA A 98 3.48 -8.05 -13.56
N VAL A 99 2.70 -7.28 -12.82
CA VAL A 99 1.51 -7.81 -12.15
C VAL A 99 0.28 -7.23 -12.82
N THR A 100 -0.85 -7.91 -12.64
CA THR A 100 -2.13 -7.44 -13.17
C THR A 100 -2.90 -6.70 -12.09
N LEU A 101 -3.97 -6.04 -12.51
CA LEU A 101 -4.79 -5.27 -11.59
C LEU A 101 -5.33 -6.12 -10.45
N GLU A 102 -5.62 -7.38 -10.70
CA GLU A 102 -6.15 -8.26 -9.65
C GLU A 102 -5.15 -8.53 -8.53
N HIS A 103 -3.87 -8.32 -8.78
CA HIS A 103 -2.84 -8.48 -7.75
C HIS A 103 -2.65 -7.21 -6.93
N ILE A 104 -3.19 -6.08 -7.37
CA ILE A 104 -3.03 -4.81 -6.67
C ILE A 104 -4.25 -4.61 -5.79
N LEU A 105 -4.06 -4.77 -4.48
CA LEU A 105 -5.17 -4.87 -3.55
C LEU A 105 -5.67 -3.51 -3.07
N GLY A 106 -4.81 -2.50 -3.09
CA GLY A 106 -5.21 -1.18 -2.63
C GLY A 106 -4.07 -0.19 -2.70
N ARG A 107 -4.39 1.07 -2.46
CA ARG A 107 -3.41 2.16 -2.48
C ARG A 107 -3.13 2.62 -1.06
N VAL A 108 -1.85 2.78 -0.74
CA VAL A 108 -1.45 3.35 0.54
C VAL A 108 -1.75 4.85 0.50
N THR A 109 -2.56 5.31 1.44
CA THR A 109 -2.99 6.71 1.46
C THR A 109 -2.35 7.52 2.57
N SER A 110 -1.89 6.88 3.64
CA SER A 110 -1.28 7.56 4.77
C SER A 110 -0.29 6.65 5.45
N ARG A 111 0.70 7.24 6.05
CA ARG A 111 1.67 6.52 6.87
C ARG A 111 1.57 7.02 8.29
N PHE A 112 1.58 6.09 9.24
CA PHE A 112 1.80 6.38 10.64
C PHE A 112 3.19 5.91 11.00
N GLY A 113 3.88 6.64 11.83
CA GLY A 113 5.18 6.23 12.30
C GLY A 113 5.11 4.94 13.12
N PRO A 114 6.19 4.57 13.77
CA PRO A 114 6.20 3.41 14.66
C PRO A 114 5.07 3.53 15.67
N SER A 115 4.74 2.41 16.30
CA SER A 115 3.65 2.39 17.25
C SER A 115 3.78 3.53 18.25
N VAL A 116 2.65 3.96 18.80
CA VAL A 116 2.61 5.02 19.80
C VAL A 116 3.58 4.72 20.94
N LYS A 117 3.68 3.46 21.32
CA LYS A 117 4.58 3.05 22.38
C LYS A 117 6.02 3.42 22.05
N SER A 118 6.48 3.13 20.84
CA SER A 118 7.83 3.49 20.43
C SER A 118 8.03 4.99 20.43
N ALA A 119 7.05 5.72 19.94
CA ALA A 119 7.13 7.17 19.94
C ALA A 119 7.22 7.76 21.33
N GLN A 120 6.56 7.14 22.28
CA GLN A 120 6.58 7.62 23.66
C GLN A 120 7.88 7.34 24.39
N GLU A 121 8.63 6.41 23.90
CA GLU A 121 9.91 6.08 24.53
C GLU A 121 10.97 7.13 24.31
N HIS A 122 10.69 8.09 23.50
CA HIS A 122 11.59 9.20 23.27
C HIS A 122 11.26 10.36 24.20
#